data_51260a725d0968c041eb630b2b2bb40f
#
_entry.id   51260a725d0968c041eb630b2b2bb40f
#
_cell.length_a   1.000
_cell.length_b   1.000
_cell.length_c   1.000
_cell.angle_alpha   90.00
_cell.angle_beta   90.00
_cell.angle_gamma   90.00
#
_symmetry.space_group_name_H-M   'P 1'
#
loop_
_entity.id
_entity.type
_entity.pdbx_description
1 polymer ?
#
loop_
_entity_poly.entity_id
_entity_poly.type
_entity_poly.pdbx_seq_one_letter_code
_entity_poly.pdbx_strand_id
1 'polypeptide(L)'
;MRKYVRFLKRNVLKYPYKGEQNMTGKTHASCGFLVGAITTQYFHTDIFTSISVIVLSVISSILPDICHTQSKIGRRFRLTSFFVRILFGHRTFTHSLLFIIGISFLLYFIQTPMYYMVAIVIGMFSHVILDILTPRGVKLFYPLPFNIVSPIHYKTGGLVDVSLATALSVGAIYTLFQPYLNTMMHYWLIK
;
A
#
# COMPACT_ATOMS: atom_id res chain seq x y z
N MET A 1 -3.83 -26.56 30.71
CA MET A 1 -2.73 -25.72 30.22
C MET A 1 -1.74 -26.48 29.32
N ARG A 2 -1.13 -27.58 29.71
CA ARG A 2 -0.17 -28.37 28.87
C ARG A 2 -0.75 -28.93 27.56
N LYS A 3 -2.04 -29.32 27.50
CA LYS A 3 -2.70 -29.80 26.26
C LYS A 3 -2.90 -28.66 25.24
N TYR A 4 -3.21 -27.45 25.70
CA TYR A 4 -3.41 -26.26 24.84
C TYR A 4 -2.07 -25.80 24.23
N VAL A 5 -1.00 -25.78 25.03
CA VAL A 5 0.36 -25.47 24.55
C VAL A 5 0.83 -26.53 23.53
N ARG A 6 0.49 -27.81 23.73
CA ARG A 6 0.83 -28.91 22.81
C ARG A 6 0.00 -28.82 21.49
N PHE A 7 -1.27 -28.40 21.57
CA PHE A 7 -2.13 -28.12 20.42
C PHE A 7 -1.59 -26.95 19.59
N LEU A 8 -1.20 -25.84 20.26
CA LEU A 8 -0.58 -24.70 19.62
C LEU A 8 0.77 -25.05 18.97
N LYS A 9 1.63 -25.79 19.68
CA LYS A 9 2.90 -26.28 19.11
C LYS A 9 2.69 -27.22 17.91
N ARG A 10 1.71 -28.11 17.95
CA ARG A 10 1.43 -29.07 16.88
C ARG A 10 0.82 -28.43 15.62
N ASN A 11 -0.04 -27.41 15.78
CA ASN A 11 -0.75 -26.77 14.67
C ASN A 11 -0.07 -25.50 14.17
N VAL A 12 0.72 -24.82 15.00
CA VAL A 12 1.44 -23.60 14.60
C VAL A 12 2.84 -23.92 14.06
N LEU A 13 3.49 -25.00 14.55
CA LEU A 13 4.83 -25.40 14.10
C LEU A 13 4.85 -26.47 13.02
N LYS A 14 3.69 -27.07 12.67
CA LYS A 14 3.60 -28.14 11.67
C LYS A 14 3.55 -27.62 10.22
N TYR A 15 3.36 -26.32 10.05
CA TYR A 15 3.61 -25.66 8.77
C TYR A 15 4.90 -24.84 8.93
N PRO A 16 6.06 -25.34 8.46
CA PRO A 16 7.20 -24.47 8.27
C PRO A 16 6.70 -23.34 7.38
N TYR A 17 6.77 -22.14 7.89
CA TYR A 17 6.33 -20.90 7.26
C TYR A 17 7.13 -20.73 5.97
N LYS A 18 6.66 -21.38 4.90
CA LYS A 18 7.18 -21.23 3.56
C LYS A 18 6.94 -19.76 3.23
N GLY A 19 8.01 -18.97 3.13
CA GLY A 19 8.03 -17.50 3.13
C GLY A 19 6.77 -16.88 2.55
N GLU A 20 6.12 -16.01 3.33
CA GLU A 20 4.89 -15.33 2.89
C GLU A 20 5.18 -14.65 1.56
N GLN A 21 4.52 -15.11 0.52
CA GLN A 21 4.58 -14.50 -0.80
C GLN A 21 3.67 -13.27 -0.80
N ASN A 22 4.08 -12.25 -0.03
CA ASN A 22 3.46 -10.94 -0.06
C ASN A 22 4.19 -10.10 -1.10
N MET A 23 3.49 -9.21 -1.78
CA MET A 23 4.11 -8.23 -2.65
C MET A 23 5.22 -7.51 -1.90
N THR A 24 6.34 -7.21 -2.54
CA THR A 24 7.42 -6.56 -1.82
C THR A 24 7.00 -5.15 -1.40
N GLY A 25 7.36 -4.74 -0.19
CA GLY A 25 7.09 -3.36 0.26
C GLY A 25 7.70 -2.28 -0.65
N LYS A 26 8.59 -2.68 -1.59
CA LYS A 26 9.12 -1.79 -2.63
C LYS A 26 8.05 -1.46 -3.65
N THR A 27 7.28 -2.43 -4.13
CA THR A 27 6.24 -2.25 -5.14
C THR A 27 5.10 -1.39 -4.59
N HIS A 28 4.68 -1.61 -3.34
CA HIS A 28 3.71 -0.74 -2.67
C HIS A 28 4.23 0.69 -2.54
N ALA A 29 5.48 0.88 -2.10
CA ALA A 29 6.10 2.19 -1.98
C ALA A 29 6.21 2.91 -3.34
N SER A 30 6.59 2.18 -4.41
CA SER A 30 6.66 2.72 -5.77
C SER A 30 5.29 3.15 -6.29
N CYS A 31 4.24 2.38 -5.97
CA CYS A 31 2.87 2.75 -6.31
C CYS A 31 2.41 3.99 -5.55
N GLY A 32 2.68 4.05 -4.24
CA GLY A 32 2.45 5.25 -3.44
C GLY A 32 3.20 6.47 -3.96
N PHE A 33 4.43 6.30 -4.44
CA PHE A 33 5.20 7.37 -5.06
C PHE A 33 4.51 7.90 -6.34
N LEU A 34 4.05 7.01 -7.22
CA LEU A 34 3.31 7.39 -8.42
C LEU A 34 1.99 8.11 -8.07
N VAL A 35 1.22 7.58 -7.12
CA VAL A 35 -0.01 8.21 -6.64
C VAL A 35 0.27 9.62 -6.10
N GLY A 36 1.32 9.79 -5.28
CA GLY A 36 1.73 11.09 -4.77
C GLY A 36 2.11 12.05 -5.89
N ALA A 37 2.90 11.61 -6.87
CA ALA A 37 3.31 12.41 -8.03
C ALA A 37 2.10 12.86 -8.87
N ILE A 38 1.15 11.98 -9.14
CA ILE A 38 -0.10 12.33 -9.86
C ILE A 38 -0.91 13.33 -9.05
N THR A 39 -1.04 13.12 -7.73
CA THR A 39 -1.81 14.00 -6.85
C THR A 39 -1.22 15.41 -6.83
N THR A 40 0.10 15.56 -6.76
CA THR A 40 0.76 16.88 -6.77
C THR A 40 0.53 17.63 -8.09
N GLN A 41 0.56 16.91 -9.21
CA GLN A 41 0.29 17.50 -10.53
C GLN A 41 -1.19 17.92 -10.68
N TYR A 42 -2.10 17.07 -10.22
CA TYR A 42 -3.54 17.35 -10.32
C TYR A 42 -3.97 18.56 -9.49
N PHE A 43 -3.42 18.72 -8.29
CA PHE A 43 -3.76 19.84 -7.40
C PHE A 43 -2.82 21.05 -7.55
N HIS A 44 -1.84 21.00 -8.45
CA HIS A 44 -0.87 22.08 -8.68
C HIS A 44 -0.23 22.59 -7.38
N THR A 45 0.19 21.68 -6.53
CA THR A 45 0.74 22.02 -5.21
C THR A 45 2.13 22.65 -5.32
N ASP A 46 2.46 23.54 -4.38
CA ASP A 46 3.82 24.08 -4.23
C ASP A 46 4.82 22.98 -3.83
N ILE A 47 6.11 23.28 -3.91
CA ILE A 47 7.17 22.28 -3.71
C ILE A 47 7.13 21.62 -2.33
N PHE A 48 6.87 22.38 -1.27
CA PHE A 48 6.85 21.82 0.10
C PHE A 48 5.62 20.96 0.33
N THR A 49 4.47 21.40 -0.14
CA THR A 49 3.23 20.60 -0.13
C THR A 49 3.40 19.34 -0.98
N SER A 50 4.02 19.42 -2.15
CA SER A 50 4.30 18.27 -3.03
C SER A 50 5.13 17.22 -2.33
N ILE A 51 6.22 17.61 -1.66
CA ILE A 51 7.06 16.68 -0.89
C ILE A 51 6.21 15.98 0.19
N SER A 52 5.40 16.74 0.94
CA SER A 52 4.54 16.20 1.99
C SER A 52 3.48 15.23 1.46
N VAL A 53 2.83 15.56 0.35
CA VAL A 53 1.84 14.73 -0.35
C VAL A 53 2.47 13.41 -0.80
N ILE A 54 3.64 13.47 -1.43
CA ILE A 54 4.36 12.28 -1.89
C ILE A 54 4.74 11.38 -0.71
N VAL A 55 5.32 11.97 0.35
CA VAL A 55 5.72 11.21 1.54
C VAL A 55 4.52 10.54 2.21
N LEU A 56 3.41 11.27 2.38
CA LEU A 56 2.17 10.72 2.95
C LEU A 56 1.58 9.61 2.08
N SER A 57 1.58 9.77 0.76
CA SER A 57 1.13 8.74 -0.17
C SER A 57 1.97 7.47 -0.09
N VAL A 58 3.30 7.58 -0.01
CA VAL A 58 4.20 6.44 0.16
C VAL A 58 3.98 5.75 1.51
N ILE A 59 3.85 6.51 2.60
CA ILE A 59 3.59 5.95 3.93
C ILE A 59 2.25 5.21 3.94
N SER A 60 1.19 5.84 3.42
CA SER A 60 -0.15 5.27 3.40
C SER A 60 -0.25 4.02 2.51
N SER A 61 0.53 3.96 1.42
CA SER A 61 0.61 2.77 0.57
C SER A 61 1.28 1.56 1.24
N ILE A 62 1.96 1.75 2.37
CA ILE A 62 2.57 0.65 3.16
C ILE A 62 1.77 0.39 4.45
N LEU A 63 0.92 1.34 4.85
CA LEU A 63 0.21 1.32 6.12
C LEU A 63 -0.66 0.07 6.33
N PRO A 64 -1.42 -0.47 5.34
CA PRO A 64 -2.23 -1.67 5.55
C PRO A 64 -1.41 -2.86 6.05
N ASP A 65 -0.13 -2.95 5.68
CA ASP A 65 0.80 -3.99 6.12
C ASP A 65 1.21 -3.87 7.62
N ILE A 66 0.67 -2.91 8.37
CA ILE A 66 0.91 -2.81 9.82
C ILE A 66 0.42 -4.05 10.57
N CYS A 67 -0.58 -4.76 10.04
CA CYS A 67 -1.04 -6.05 10.58
C CYS A 67 -0.01 -7.18 10.41
N HIS A 68 1.02 -6.98 9.60
CA HIS A 68 2.06 -7.97 9.32
C HIS A 68 3.30 -7.72 10.16
N THR A 69 3.47 -8.49 11.23
CA THR A 69 4.58 -8.33 12.21
C THR A 69 5.98 -8.44 11.60
N GLN A 70 6.11 -9.03 10.43
CA GLN A 70 7.38 -9.18 9.71
C GLN A 70 7.59 -8.15 8.59
N SER A 71 6.57 -7.35 8.24
CA SER A 71 6.73 -6.24 7.31
C SER A 71 7.67 -5.17 7.86
N LYS A 72 8.19 -4.29 7.01
CA LYS A 72 9.07 -3.20 7.48
C LYS A 72 8.38 -2.33 8.53
N ILE A 73 7.12 -1.98 8.30
CA ILE A 73 6.33 -1.14 9.22
C ILE A 73 5.92 -1.94 10.48
N GLY A 74 5.52 -3.21 10.34
CA GLY A 74 5.14 -4.06 11.46
C GLY A 74 6.29 -4.35 12.42
N ARG A 75 7.53 -4.49 11.92
CA ARG A 75 8.74 -4.61 12.75
C ARG A 75 9.09 -3.33 13.51
N ARG A 76 8.77 -2.18 12.95
CA ARG A 76 8.97 -0.88 13.61
C ARG A 76 7.97 -0.66 14.74
N PHE A 77 6.72 -1.09 14.54
CA PHE A 77 5.60 -0.93 15.48
C PHE A 77 5.09 -2.30 15.98
N ARG A 78 5.98 -3.08 16.61
CA ARG A 78 5.72 -4.48 17.00
C ARG A 78 4.48 -4.67 17.86
N LEU A 79 4.28 -3.81 18.86
CA LEU A 79 3.12 -3.89 19.76
C LEU A 79 1.82 -3.62 19.00
N THR A 80 1.75 -2.53 18.25
CA THR A 80 0.57 -2.18 17.43
C THR A 80 0.28 -3.29 16.42
N SER A 81 1.32 -3.77 15.71
CA SER A 81 1.20 -4.87 14.75
C SER A 81 0.67 -6.15 15.40
N PHE A 82 1.13 -6.47 16.60
CA PHE A 82 0.67 -7.62 17.36
C PHE A 82 -0.82 -7.50 17.76
N PHE A 83 -1.24 -6.35 18.30
CA PHE A 83 -2.63 -6.11 18.67
C PHE A 83 -3.56 -6.12 17.46
N VAL A 84 -3.20 -5.42 16.38
CA VAL A 84 -4.00 -5.40 15.14
C VAL A 84 -4.13 -6.81 14.57
N ARG A 85 -3.07 -7.61 14.60
CA ARG A 85 -3.09 -9.00 14.13
C ARG A 85 -3.97 -9.91 14.99
N ILE A 86 -3.97 -9.74 16.31
CA ILE A 86 -4.82 -10.55 17.22
C ILE A 86 -6.29 -10.18 17.06
N LEU A 87 -6.60 -8.89 16.99
CA LEU A 87 -7.98 -8.42 16.95
C LEU A 87 -8.65 -8.67 15.59
N PHE A 88 -7.93 -8.47 14.50
CA PHE A 88 -8.51 -8.45 13.15
C PHE A 88 -7.92 -9.49 12.20
N GLY A 89 -6.83 -10.18 12.61
CA GLY A 89 -6.12 -11.11 11.74
C GLY A 89 -5.23 -10.42 10.70
N HIS A 90 -4.66 -11.24 9.79
CA HIS A 90 -3.77 -10.76 8.73
C HIS A 90 -4.54 -10.61 7.42
N ARG A 91 -4.35 -9.51 6.70
CA ARG A 91 -5.03 -9.19 5.43
C ARG A 91 -6.56 -9.19 5.53
N THR A 92 -7.10 -8.76 6.66
CA THR A 92 -8.54 -8.67 6.90
C THR A 92 -8.96 -7.21 7.00
N PHE A 93 -9.11 -6.68 8.20
CA PHE A 93 -9.63 -5.34 8.44
C PHE A 93 -8.83 -4.23 7.76
N THR A 94 -7.49 -4.21 7.92
CA THR A 94 -6.63 -3.15 7.36
C THR A 94 -6.58 -3.14 5.82
N HIS A 95 -6.97 -4.24 5.17
CA HIS A 95 -7.03 -4.36 3.69
C HIS A 95 -8.47 -4.33 3.18
N SER A 96 -9.43 -3.90 3.99
CA SER A 96 -10.84 -3.82 3.61
C SER A 96 -11.24 -2.42 3.17
N LEU A 97 -12.28 -2.34 2.36
CA LEU A 97 -12.94 -1.07 2.03
C LEU A 97 -13.46 -0.38 3.29
N LEU A 98 -13.94 -1.14 4.28
CA LEU A 98 -14.42 -0.59 5.55
C LEU A 98 -13.34 0.23 6.25
N PHE A 99 -12.10 -0.26 6.28
CA PHE A 99 -10.97 0.48 6.86
C PHE A 99 -10.64 1.75 6.06
N ILE A 100 -10.59 1.65 4.73
CA ILE A 100 -10.31 2.81 3.86
C ILE A 100 -11.40 3.87 4.01
N ILE A 101 -12.68 3.48 4.01
CA ILE A 101 -13.82 4.38 4.23
C ILE A 101 -13.74 5.02 5.62
N GLY A 102 -13.40 4.25 6.65
CA GLY A 102 -13.23 4.76 8.01
C GLY A 102 -12.14 5.83 8.10
N ILE A 103 -10.98 5.59 7.48
CA ILE A 103 -9.90 6.59 7.40
C ILE A 103 -10.34 7.81 6.58
N SER A 104 -11.03 7.61 5.45
CA SER A 104 -11.54 8.72 4.63
C SER A 104 -12.50 9.61 5.42
N PHE A 105 -13.40 9.00 6.17
CA PHE A 105 -14.35 9.72 7.03
C PHE A 105 -13.62 10.47 8.15
N LEU A 106 -12.62 9.85 8.79
CA LEU A 106 -11.82 10.50 9.82
C LEU A 106 -11.08 11.73 9.26
N LEU A 107 -10.43 11.60 8.10
CA LEU A 107 -9.73 12.69 7.44
C LEU A 107 -10.69 13.83 7.05
N TYR A 108 -11.88 13.50 6.56
CA TYR A 108 -12.93 14.48 6.28
C TYR A 108 -13.39 15.20 7.56
N PHE A 109 -13.62 14.46 8.64
CA PHE A 109 -14.08 15.02 9.92
C PHE A 109 -13.07 16.00 10.54
N ILE A 110 -11.76 15.72 10.44
CA ILE A 110 -10.71 16.64 10.88
C ILE A 110 -10.35 17.71 9.86
N GLN A 111 -11.17 17.85 8.80
CA GLN A 111 -11.01 18.86 7.74
C GLN A 111 -9.63 18.84 7.05
N THR A 112 -9.09 17.64 6.82
CA THR A 112 -7.82 17.50 6.10
C THR A 112 -7.92 18.09 4.69
N PRO A 113 -6.95 18.91 4.21
CA PRO A 113 -6.91 19.40 2.84
C PRO A 113 -7.05 18.27 1.81
N MET A 114 -7.82 18.53 0.73
CA MET A 114 -8.23 17.51 -0.23
C MET A 114 -7.05 16.76 -0.86
N TYR A 115 -5.95 17.45 -1.17
CA TYR A 115 -4.74 16.84 -1.73
C TYR A 115 -4.09 15.83 -0.77
N TYR A 116 -4.09 16.08 0.55
CA TYR A 116 -3.60 15.09 1.52
C TYR A 116 -4.57 13.91 1.66
N MET A 117 -5.88 14.19 1.70
CA MET A 117 -6.90 13.15 1.79
C MET A 117 -6.81 12.20 0.59
N VAL A 118 -6.73 12.73 -0.63
CA VAL A 118 -6.60 11.95 -1.87
C VAL A 118 -5.31 11.12 -1.84
N ALA A 119 -4.17 11.72 -1.50
CA ALA A 119 -2.89 11.02 -1.44
C ALA A 119 -2.91 9.84 -0.47
N ILE A 120 -3.49 10.03 0.73
CA ILE A 120 -3.58 8.99 1.75
C ILE A 120 -4.54 7.88 1.32
N VAL A 121 -5.76 8.23 0.92
CA VAL A 121 -6.81 7.26 0.59
C VAL A 121 -6.45 6.44 -0.64
N ILE A 122 -5.99 7.11 -1.73
CA ILE A 122 -5.60 6.41 -2.95
C ILE A 122 -4.30 5.63 -2.74
N GLY A 123 -3.36 6.13 -1.91
CA GLY A 123 -2.18 5.37 -1.50
C GLY A 123 -2.55 4.06 -0.82
N MET A 124 -3.47 4.06 0.15
CA MET A 124 -3.96 2.85 0.81
C MET A 124 -4.72 1.94 -0.16
N PHE A 125 -5.55 2.51 -1.03
CA PHE A 125 -6.32 1.76 -2.02
C PHE A 125 -5.41 1.07 -3.03
N SER A 126 -4.34 1.74 -3.48
CA SER A 126 -3.33 1.17 -4.37
C SER A 126 -2.64 -0.06 -3.77
N HIS A 127 -2.36 -0.05 -2.45
CA HIS A 127 -1.86 -1.23 -1.74
C HIS A 127 -2.81 -2.42 -1.87
N VAL A 128 -4.10 -2.19 -1.59
CA VAL A 128 -5.11 -3.25 -1.65
C VAL A 128 -5.25 -3.82 -3.06
N ILE A 129 -5.22 -2.97 -4.09
CA ILE A 129 -5.24 -3.42 -5.50
C ILE A 129 -4.05 -4.33 -5.80
N LEU A 130 -2.84 -3.91 -5.42
CA LEU A 130 -1.64 -4.69 -5.63
C LEU A 130 -1.69 -6.04 -4.91
N ASP A 131 -2.30 -6.08 -3.72
CA ASP A 131 -2.45 -7.32 -2.96
C ASP A 131 -3.50 -8.26 -3.56
N ILE A 132 -4.54 -7.75 -4.25
CA ILE A 132 -5.49 -8.56 -5.02
C ILE A 132 -4.79 -9.30 -6.17
N LEU A 133 -3.72 -8.73 -6.73
CA LEU A 133 -2.90 -9.35 -7.77
C LEU A 133 -1.93 -10.42 -7.23
N THR A 134 -1.93 -10.67 -5.92
CA THR A 134 -1.13 -11.76 -5.32
C THR A 134 -1.98 -13.04 -5.18
N PRO A 135 -1.36 -14.24 -5.14
CA PRO A 135 -2.10 -15.51 -5.02
C PRO A 135 -2.96 -15.63 -3.76
N ARG A 136 -2.69 -14.84 -2.73
CA ARG A 136 -3.44 -14.84 -1.46
C ARG A 136 -4.68 -13.96 -1.49
N GLY A 137 -4.66 -12.88 -2.27
CA GLY A 137 -5.72 -11.89 -2.28
C GLY A 137 -5.94 -11.21 -0.94
N VAL A 138 -7.08 -10.55 -0.80
CA VAL A 138 -7.49 -9.80 0.39
C VAL A 138 -8.97 -9.98 0.69
N LYS A 139 -9.37 -9.77 1.95
CA LYS A 139 -10.78 -9.72 2.37
C LYS A 139 -11.33 -8.31 2.18
N LEU A 140 -11.51 -7.90 0.92
CA LEU A 140 -11.90 -6.55 0.54
C LEU A 140 -13.21 -6.10 1.23
N PHE A 141 -14.18 -7.01 1.33
CA PHE A 141 -15.49 -6.76 1.93
C PHE A 141 -15.62 -7.24 3.37
N TYR A 142 -14.51 -7.21 4.14
CA TYR A 142 -14.59 -7.53 5.56
C TYR A 142 -15.73 -6.75 6.24
N PRO A 143 -16.59 -7.39 7.11
CA PRO A 143 -16.41 -8.67 7.80
C PRO A 143 -16.83 -9.92 7.00
N LEU A 144 -17.25 -9.81 5.76
CA LEU A 144 -17.60 -10.97 4.94
C LEU A 144 -16.38 -11.88 4.73
N PRO A 145 -16.58 -13.23 4.72
CA PRO A 145 -15.47 -14.19 4.70
C PRO A 145 -14.81 -14.38 3.34
N PHE A 146 -15.20 -13.61 2.32
CA PHE A 146 -14.72 -13.79 0.93
C PHE A 146 -13.33 -13.19 0.73
N ASN A 147 -12.44 -13.96 0.10
CA ASN A 147 -11.18 -13.46 -0.44
C ASN A 147 -11.35 -13.07 -1.90
N ILE A 148 -10.93 -11.84 -2.24
CA ILE A 148 -10.83 -11.35 -3.61
C ILE A 148 -9.41 -11.61 -4.09
N VAL A 149 -9.29 -12.38 -5.18
CA VAL A 149 -8.03 -12.70 -5.84
C VAL A 149 -8.23 -12.45 -7.34
N SER A 150 -7.28 -11.79 -7.97
CA SER A 150 -7.30 -11.62 -9.43
C SER A 150 -7.09 -12.97 -10.13
N PRO A 151 -7.78 -13.25 -11.24
CA PRO A 151 -7.49 -14.43 -12.07
C PRO A 151 -6.05 -14.40 -12.63
N ILE A 152 -5.52 -13.18 -12.86
CA ILE A 152 -4.13 -12.97 -13.24
C ILE A 152 -3.37 -12.58 -11.97
N HIS A 153 -2.59 -13.51 -11.42
CA HIS A 153 -1.77 -13.26 -10.24
C HIS A 153 -0.32 -13.70 -10.49
N TYR A 154 0.61 -13.05 -9.83
CA TYR A 154 2.04 -13.33 -10.00
C TYR A 154 2.75 -13.49 -8.65
N LYS A 155 3.87 -14.24 -8.69
CA LYS A 155 4.69 -14.48 -7.51
C LYS A 155 5.39 -13.19 -7.08
N THR A 156 5.26 -12.87 -5.80
CA THR A 156 5.95 -11.75 -5.17
C THR A 156 7.44 -12.00 -5.04
N GLY A 157 8.22 -10.93 -5.15
CA GLY A 157 9.68 -11.02 -5.13
C GLY A 157 10.31 -11.56 -6.42
N GLY A 158 9.49 -11.91 -7.42
CA GLY A 158 9.94 -12.34 -8.73
C GLY A 158 10.24 -11.18 -9.68
N LEU A 159 10.62 -11.53 -10.93
CA LEU A 159 10.97 -10.56 -11.97
C LEU A 159 9.80 -9.58 -12.24
N VAL A 160 8.56 -10.06 -12.27
CA VAL A 160 7.36 -9.24 -12.50
C VAL A 160 7.18 -8.19 -11.40
N ASP A 161 7.37 -8.56 -10.14
CA ASP A 161 7.25 -7.63 -9.01
C ASP A 161 8.32 -6.52 -9.06
N VAL A 162 9.57 -6.90 -9.40
CA VAL A 162 10.67 -5.94 -9.56
C VAL A 162 10.44 -5.02 -10.76
N SER A 163 10.02 -5.58 -11.91
CA SER A 163 9.73 -4.79 -13.11
C SER A 163 8.59 -3.81 -12.88
N LEU A 164 7.54 -4.25 -12.18
CA LEU A 164 6.40 -3.40 -11.82
C LEU A 164 6.84 -2.25 -10.88
N ALA A 165 7.62 -2.55 -9.84
CA ALA A 165 8.15 -1.52 -8.96
C ALA A 165 9.00 -0.49 -9.70
N THR A 166 9.83 -0.95 -10.64
CA THR A 166 10.66 -0.07 -11.48
C THR A 166 9.79 0.77 -12.40
N ALA A 167 8.83 0.17 -13.10
CA ALA A 167 7.93 0.90 -14.01
C ALA A 167 7.12 1.97 -13.27
N LEU A 168 6.58 1.65 -12.09
CA LEU A 168 5.85 2.60 -11.25
C LEU A 168 6.75 3.76 -10.78
N SER A 169 8.00 3.47 -10.40
CA SER A 169 8.95 4.51 -9.99
C SER A 169 9.36 5.41 -11.15
N VAL A 170 9.63 4.84 -12.32
CA VAL A 170 9.93 5.61 -13.54
C VAL A 170 8.74 6.45 -13.95
N GLY A 171 7.52 5.90 -13.90
CA GLY A 171 6.28 6.64 -14.15
C GLY A 171 6.09 7.82 -13.19
N ALA A 172 6.40 7.64 -11.91
CA ALA A 172 6.34 8.72 -10.92
C ALA A 172 7.33 9.85 -11.25
N ILE A 173 8.56 9.50 -11.56
CA ILE A 173 9.60 10.46 -11.97
C ILE A 173 9.17 11.20 -13.24
N TYR A 174 8.72 10.47 -14.27
CA TYR A 174 8.21 11.07 -15.49
C TYR A 174 7.06 12.07 -15.21
N THR A 175 6.08 11.67 -14.38
CA THR A 175 4.96 12.54 -14.01
C THR A 175 5.44 13.85 -13.37
N LEU A 176 6.42 13.79 -12.47
CA LEU A 176 6.96 14.99 -11.82
C LEU A 176 7.71 15.91 -12.79
N PHE A 177 8.40 15.36 -13.78
CA PHE A 177 9.18 16.13 -14.75
C PHE A 177 8.40 16.56 -15.99
N GLN A 178 7.22 15.97 -16.25
CA GLN A 178 6.42 16.23 -17.43
C GLN A 178 6.15 17.72 -17.71
N PRO A 179 5.80 18.58 -16.71
CA PRO A 179 5.57 20.00 -16.99
C PRO A 179 6.82 20.72 -17.51
N TYR A 180 7.97 20.36 -16.95
CA TYR A 180 9.27 20.93 -17.38
C TYR A 180 9.64 20.46 -18.79
N LEU A 181 9.41 19.18 -19.10
CA LEU A 181 9.67 18.62 -20.43
C LEU A 181 8.77 19.28 -21.47
N ASN A 182 7.49 19.47 -21.19
CA ASN A 182 6.56 20.14 -22.08
C ASN A 182 6.98 21.59 -22.35
N THR A 183 7.38 22.32 -21.31
CA THR A 183 7.87 23.70 -21.45
C THR A 183 9.12 23.76 -22.33
N MET A 184 10.08 22.86 -22.11
CA MET A 184 11.30 22.77 -22.90
C MET A 184 11.00 22.43 -24.38
N MET A 185 10.14 21.45 -24.65
CA MET A 185 9.75 21.10 -26.01
C MET A 185 9.06 22.26 -26.73
N HIS A 186 8.14 22.96 -26.05
CA HIS A 186 7.49 24.13 -26.61
C HIS A 186 8.49 25.22 -26.99
N TYR A 187 9.53 25.43 -26.18
CA TYR A 187 10.60 26.40 -26.47
C TYR A 187 11.44 26.03 -27.72
N TRP A 188 11.66 24.70 -27.93
CA TRP A 188 12.43 24.22 -29.09
C TRP A 188 11.63 24.17 -30.38
N LEU A 189 10.30 23.99 -30.28
CA LEU A 189 9.43 23.92 -31.47
C LEU A 189 9.01 25.29 -32.02
N ILE A 190 9.17 26.36 -31.22
CA ILE A 190 8.81 27.76 -31.64
C ILE A 190 10.03 28.53 -32.18
N LYS A 191 11.23 27.97 -32.08
CA LYS A 191 12.45 28.46 -32.73
C LYS A 191 12.65 27.80 -34.08
#